data_363371f51a386c52e1f804af161e4fc5
#
_entry.id   363371f51a386c52e1f804af161e4fc5
#
_cell.length_a   1.000
_cell.length_b   1.000
_cell.length_c   1.000
_cell.angle_alpha   90.00
_cell.angle_beta   90.00
_cell.angle_gamma   90.00
#
_symmetry.space_group_name_H-M   'P 1'
#
loop_
_entity.id
_entity.type
_entity.pdbx_description
1 polymer ?
#
loop_
_entity_poly.entity_id
_entity_poly.type
_entity_poly.pdbx_seq_one_letter_code
_entity_poly.pdbx_strand_id
1 'polypeptide(L)'
;MNIIKRKIKNKIWHDNRCKKKLKFITKYNKNRRRTSERYMLEREIECDNQIIHDVHSITIKCQAPQNFSIMDNTEETIGFFNYILYQMNRTKRTNKKVIFFLDLSDIQKIDTDALMYLIALMNDLHSNILKKYSFKGTFPEDKSVHRILTESGFLDYVKSNRTHIIPRSNKIQIRHGTKNTPDIAREACEMVQTICNIDRIKTISLYNILVELMDNTKNHAYTKKTMQSSSANSWYLFAEETDDSIRFVFLDTGLGIPCTVYKNWHERLPLVKKDSEFICSALRGDFRTETQKDY
;
A
#
# COMPACT_ATOMS: atom_id res chain seq x y z
N MET A 1 -41.82 -5.70 35.67
CA MET A 1 -40.51 -5.28 36.27
C MET A 1 -39.31 -6.09 35.77
N ASN A 2 -39.48 -7.30 35.23
CA ASN A 2 -38.32 -8.15 34.81
C ASN A 2 -37.67 -7.79 33.46
N ILE A 3 -38.42 -7.26 32.48
CA ILE A 3 -37.92 -6.99 31.11
C ILE A 3 -36.96 -5.79 31.09
N ILE A 4 -37.27 -4.73 31.84
CA ILE A 4 -36.41 -3.52 31.93
C ILE A 4 -35.07 -3.86 32.63
N LYS A 5 -35.10 -4.63 33.73
CA LYS A 5 -33.88 -5.10 34.40
C LYS A 5 -33.01 -5.97 33.49
N ARG A 6 -33.61 -6.79 32.65
CA ARG A 6 -32.91 -7.65 31.68
C ARG A 6 -32.26 -6.82 30.57
N LYS A 7 -32.97 -5.79 30.04
CA LYS A 7 -32.40 -4.85 29.03
C LYS A 7 -31.24 -4.05 29.60
N ILE A 8 -31.34 -3.54 30.83
CA ILE A 8 -30.26 -2.81 31.51
C ILE A 8 -29.05 -3.71 31.74
N LYS A 9 -29.25 -4.94 32.21
CA LYS A 9 -28.16 -5.91 32.43
C LYS A 9 -27.45 -6.27 31.12
N ASN A 10 -28.18 -6.45 30.03
CA ASN A 10 -27.60 -6.71 28.72
C ASN A 10 -26.83 -5.51 28.16
N LYS A 11 -27.30 -4.28 28.38
CA LYS A 11 -26.59 -3.06 27.98
C LYS A 11 -25.28 -2.88 28.75
N ILE A 12 -25.30 -3.07 30.08
CA ILE A 12 -24.09 -3.00 30.91
C ILE A 12 -23.09 -4.09 30.53
N TRP A 13 -23.54 -5.31 30.23
CA TRP A 13 -22.67 -6.40 29.79
C TRP A 13 -22.02 -6.08 28.43
N HIS A 14 -22.79 -5.51 27.48
CA HIS A 14 -22.31 -5.06 26.17
C HIS A 14 -21.24 -3.96 26.29
N ASP A 15 -21.51 -2.92 27.11
CA ASP A 15 -20.59 -1.81 27.36
C ASP A 15 -19.27 -2.27 28.00
N ASN A 16 -19.35 -3.22 28.94
CA ASN A 16 -18.16 -3.80 29.57
C ASN A 16 -17.34 -4.67 28.59
N ARG A 17 -18.02 -5.40 27.70
CA ARG A 17 -17.35 -6.17 26.65
C ARG A 17 -16.66 -5.27 25.63
N CYS A 18 -17.28 -4.18 25.20
CA CYS A 18 -16.70 -3.17 24.34
C CYS A 18 -15.48 -2.49 24.98
N LYS A 19 -15.56 -2.12 26.26
CA LYS A 19 -14.43 -1.55 27.01
C LYS A 19 -13.24 -2.50 27.13
N LYS A 20 -13.49 -3.80 27.36
CA LYS A 20 -12.43 -4.84 27.37
C LYS A 20 -11.78 -5.01 26.00
N LYS A 21 -12.58 -5.05 24.92
CA LYS A 21 -12.08 -5.10 23.53
C LYS A 21 -11.24 -3.88 23.21
N LEU A 22 -11.69 -2.67 23.55
CA LEU A 22 -10.96 -1.44 23.30
C LEU A 22 -9.59 -1.41 24.00
N LYS A 23 -9.55 -1.86 25.26
CA LYS A 23 -8.30 -2.00 26.04
C LYS A 23 -7.34 -3.01 25.38
N PHE A 24 -7.86 -4.12 24.88
CA PHE A 24 -7.07 -5.14 24.19
C PHE A 24 -6.49 -4.59 22.88
N ILE A 25 -7.31 -3.92 22.05
CA ILE A 25 -6.87 -3.29 20.79
C ILE A 25 -5.80 -2.24 21.06
N THR A 26 -5.98 -1.42 22.09
CA THR A 26 -5.00 -0.40 22.47
C THR A 26 -3.66 -1.04 22.92
N LYS A 27 -3.72 -2.13 23.67
CA LYS A 27 -2.53 -2.89 24.12
C LYS A 27 -1.84 -3.58 22.94
N TYR A 28 -2.60 -4.18 22.01
CA TYR A 28 -2.10 -4.82 20.80
C TYR A 28 -1.39 -3.80 19.88
N ASN A 29 -2.03 -2.66 19.61
CA ASN A 29 -1.44 -1.59 18.80
C ASN A 29 -0.19 -0.97 19.47
N LYS A 30 -0.16 -0.87 20.80
CA LYS A 30 1.01 -0.40 21.55
C LYS A 30 2.17 -1.39 21.44
N ASN A 31 1.90 -2.70 21.52
CA ASN A 31 2.93 -3.73 21.39
C ASN A 31 3.47 -3.80 19.96
N ARG A 32 2.60 -3.71 18.92
CA ARG A 32 3.00 -3.65 17.50
C ARG A 32 3.87 -2.42 17.23
N ARG A 33 3.53 -1.24 17.77
CA ARG A 33 4.37 -0.04 17.69
C ARG A 33 5.73 -0.24 18.35
N ARG A 34 5.78 -0.84 19.54
CA ARG A 34 7.04 -1.10 20.26
C ARG A 34 7.97 -2.06 19.51
N THR A 35 7.42 -3.11 18.90
CA THR A 35 8.22 -4.06 18.10
C THR A 35 8.76 -3.38 16.85
N SER A 36 7.93 -2.58 16.16
CA SER A 36 8.36 -1.78 15.02
C SER A 36 9.38 -0.71 15.43
N GLU A 37 9.17 -0.01 16.54
CA GLU A 37 10.11 0.99 17.06
C GLU A 37 11.46 0.35 17.47
N ARG A 38 11.46 -0.83 18.05
CA ARG A 38 12.68 -1.55 18.43
C ARG A 38 13.48 -1.99 17.19
N TYR A 39 12.82 -2.58 16.21
CA TYR A 39 13.44 -2.96 14.94
C TYR A 39 14.04 -1.74 14.22
N MET A 40 13.32 -0.59 14.27
CA MET A 40 13.78 0.65 13.69
C MET A 40 14.96 1.25 14.45
N LEU A 41 14.99 1.14 15.78
CA LEU A 41 16.07 1.61 16.61
C LEU A 41 17.37 0.81 16.38
N GLU A 42 17.24 -0.52 16.26
CA GLU A 42 18.38 -1.39 15.93
C GLU A 42 18.97 -1.03 14.57
N ARG A 43 18.16 -0.75 13.57
CA ARG A 43 18.60 -0.32 12.24
C ARG A 43 19.10 1.13 12.21
N GLU A 44 18.60 2.00 13.08
CA GLU A 44 19.06 3.39 13.21
C GLU A 44 20.49 3.48 13.73
N ILE A 45 20.88 2.58 14.63
CA ILE A 45 22.27 2.49 15.13
C ILE A 45 23.24 2.10 14.00
N GLU A 46 22.79 1.27 13.04
CA GLU A 46 23.58 0.93 11.85
C GLU A 46 23.61 2.06 10.81
N CYS A 47 22.62 2.98 10.84
CA CYS A 47 22.40 4.00 9.82
C CYS A 47 22.71 5.44 10.25
N ASP A 48 23.21 5.70 11.46
CA ASP A 48 23.46 7.07 11.97
C ASP A 48 24.42 7.88 11.08
N ASN A 49 25.27 7.24 10.29
CA ASN A 49 26.15 7.88 9.31
C ASN A 49 25.44 8.29 7.99
N GLN A 50 24.14 8.05 7.88
CA GLN A 50 23.39 8.28 6.65
C GLN A 50 22.50 9.53 6.68
N ILE A 51 22.50 10.29 7.80
CA ILE A 51 21.71 11.51 7.94
C ILE A 51 22.64 12.73 7.89
N ILE A 52 22.51 13.52 6.83
CA ILE A 52 23.30 14.73 6.63
C ILE A 52 22.43 15.95 6.95
N HIS A 53 22.84 16.72 7.94
CA HIS A 53 22.17 17.95 8.33
C HIS A 53 22.86 19.16 7.69
N ASP A 54 22.10 19.91 6.90
CA ASP A 54 22.50 21.21 6.38
C ASP A 54 21.67 22.32 7.01
N VAL A 55 22.00 23.60 6.74
CA VAL A 55 21.30 24.76 7.29
C VAL A 55 19.81 24.72 6.96
N HIS A 56 19.46 24.42 5.70
CA HIS A 56 18.09 24.48 5.19
C HIS A 56 17.48 23.12 4.89
N SER A 57 18.25 22.04 4.92
CA SER A 57 17.81 20.71 4.55
C SER A 57 18.35 19.61 5.47
N ILE A 58 17.68 18.47 5.42
CA ILE A 58 18.11 17.21 6.01
C ILE A 58 18.09 16.19 4.87
N THR A 59 19.22 15.60 4.55
CA THR A 59 19.30 14.50 3.58
C THR A 59 19.44 13.19 4.31
N ILE A 60 18.53 12.26 4.03
CA ILE A 60 18.46 10.92 4.63
C ILE A 60 18.75 9.92 3.52
N LYS A 61 19.89 9.23 3.62
CA LYS A 61 20.22 8.15 2.68
C LYS A 61 19.48 6.89 3.05
N CYS A 62 18.89 6.24 2.05
CA CYS A 62 18.11 5.01 2.19
C CYS A 62 18.67 4.02 1.18
N GLN A 63 19.44 3.04 1.65
CA GLN A 63 20.01 1.97 0.83
C GLN A 63 18.93 0.92 0.58
N ALA A 64 18.61 0.65 -0.68
CA ALA A 64 17.72 -0.44 -1.05
C ALA A 64 18.42 -1.80 -0.92
N PRO A 65 17.71 -2.89 -0.58
CA PRO A 65 18.28 -4.22 -0.57
C PRO A 65 18.61 -4.70 -2.00
N GLN A 66 19.62 -5.56 -2.13
CA GLN A 66 20.03 -6.11 -3.43
C GLN A 66 18.91 -6.90 -4.12
N ASN A 67 18.13 -7.66 -3.34
CA ASN A 67 16.89 -8.28 -3.80
C ASN A 67 15.71 -7.40 -3.34
N PHE A 68 15.26 -6.51 -4.23
CA PHE A 68 14.18 -5.57 -3.95
C PHE A 68 12.83 -6.18 -4.36
N SER A 69 12.34 -7.09 -3.53
CA SER A 69 11.10 -7.85 -3.72
C SER A 69 10.34 -7.98 -2.41
N ILE A 70 9.04 -7.69 -2.39
CA ILE A 70 8.20 -7.90 -1.20
C ILE A 70 7.92 -9.39 -1.00
N MET A 71 7.80 -10.16 -2.08
CA MET A 71 7.48 -11.59 -2.00
C MET A 71 8.70 -12.43 -1.62
N ASP A 72 9.85 -12.18 -2.26
CA ASP A 72 11.04 -13.03 -2.12
C ASP A 72 12.00 -12.55 -1.02
N ASN A 73 11.93 -11.27 -0.64
CA ASN A 73 12.76 -10.65 0.39
C ASN A 73 11.94 -9.68 1.24
N THR A 74 10.88 -10.19 1.85
CA THR A 74 9.89 -9.40 2.59
C THR A 74 10.52 -8.58 3.70
N GLU A 75 11.42 -9.17 4.50
CA GLU A 75 11.95 -8.54 5.70
C GLU A 75 12.76 -7.29 5.38
N GLU A 76 13.74 -7.39 4.49
CA GLU A 76 14.60 -6.24 4.14
C GLU A 76 13.85 -5.20 3.33
N THR A 77 13.00 -5.65 2.37
CA THR A 77 12.24 -4.73 1.52
C THR A 77 11.20 -3.93 2.32
N ILE A 78 10.45 -4.58 3.18
CA ILE A 78 9.52 -3.89 4.09
C ILE A 78 10.29 -3.05 5.13
N GLY A 79 11.45 -3.54 5.59
CA GLY A 79 12.35 -2.78 6.45
C GLY A 79 12.80 -1.46 5.82
N PHE A 80 13.17 -1.48 4.54
CA PHE A 80 13.53 -0.27 3.78
C PHE A 80 12.37 0.75 3.73
N PHE A 81 11.16 0.30 3.42
CA PHE A 81 9.99 1.19 3.40
C PHE A 81 9.63 1.73 4.78
N ASN A 82 9.69 0.88 5.80
CA ASN A 82 9.44 1.29 7.17
C ASN A 82 10.46 2.32 7.66
N TYR A 83 11.72 2.21 7.26
CA TYR A 83 12.75 3.19 7.57
C TYR A 83 12.41 4.57 7.00
N ILE A 84 11.97 4.65 5.74
CA ILE A 84 11.52 5.91 5.13
C ILE A 84 10.35 6.51 5.91
N LEU A 85 9.33 5.70 6.24
CA LEU A 85 8.16 6.14 7.01
C LEU A 85 8.52 6.60 8.43
N TYR A 86 9.44 5.92 9.07
CA TYR A 86 9.95 6.28 10.40
C TYR A 86 10.66 7.64 10.37
N GLN A 87 11.59 7.83 9.45
CA GLN A 87 12.32 9.09 9.30
C GLN A 87 11.39 10.25 8.90
N MET A 88 10.38 9.98 8.10
CA MET A 88 9.33 10.95 7.82
C MET A 88 8.63 11.40 9.11
N ASN A 89 8.23 10.45 9.97
CA ASN A 89 7.57 10.78 11.24
C ASN A 89 8.48 11.58 12.17
N ARG A 90 9.77 11.25 12.26
CA ARG A 90 10.76 12.00 13.05
C ARG A 90 10.91 13.43 12.56
N THR A 91 10.97 13.61 11.24
CA THR A 91 11.20 14.92 10.61
C THR A 91 9.92 15.73 10.43
N LYS A 92 8.75 15.20 10.79
CA LYS A 92 7.46 15.87 10.60
C LYS A 92 7.39 17.27 11.22
N ARG A 93 8.03 17.48 12.36
CA ARG A 93 8.01 18.75 13.11
C ARG A 93 9.12 19.72 12.73
N THR A 94 10.12 19.31 11.93
CA THR A 94 11.19 20.23 11.50
C THR A 94 10.67 21.20 10.43
N ASN A 95 11.19 22.41 10.42
CA ASN A 95 10.92 23.40 9.36
C ASN A 95 11.88 23.26 8.16
N LYS A 96 12.85 22.36 8.22
CA LYS A 96 13.80 22.11 7.14
C LYS A 96 13.17 21.26 6.03
N LYS A 97 13.64 21.45 4.80
CA LYS A 97 13.35 20.56 3.68
C LYS A 97 13.98 19.19 3.94
N VAL A 98 13.24 18.11 3.72
CA VAL A 98 13.73 16.74 3.89
C VAL A 98 13.90 16.09 2.53
N ILE A 99 15.09 15.58 2.27
CA ILE A 99 15.46 14.90 1.03
C ILE A 99 15.73 13.44 1.37
N PHE A 100 14.89 12.53 0.88
CA PHE A 100 15.17 11.11 0.90
C PHE A 100 16.04 10.78 -0.33
N PHE A 101 17.27 10.36 -0.08
CA PHE A 101 18.18 9.91 -1.12
C PHE A 101 18.13 8.39 -1.22
N LEU A 102 17.42 7.88 -2.21
CA LEU A 102 17.25 6.46 -2.45
C LEU A 102 18.44 5.93 -3.22
N ASP A 103 19.25 5.12 -2.57
CA ASP A 103 20.35 4.45 -3.23
C ASP A 103 19.90 3.09 -3.75
N LEU A 104 19.72 3.03 -5.07
CA LEU A 104 19.27 1.86 -5.81
C LEU A 104 20.39 1.20 -6.61
N SER A 105 21.65 1.68 -6.46
CA SER A 105 22.80 1.24 -7.28
C SER A 105 23.03 -0.27 -7.21
N ASP A 106 22.92 -0.84 -6.01
CA ASP A 106 23.28 -2.23 -5.73
C ASP A 106 22.16 -3.23 -5.97
N ILE A 107 21.00 -2.78 -6.48
CA ILE A 107 19.88 -3.68 -6.76
C ILE A 107 20.27 -4.63 -7.90
N GLN A 108 20.22 -5.93 -7.61
CA GLN A 108 20.47 -7.02 -8.57
C GLN A 108 19.17 -7.68 -9.06
N LYS A 109 18.14 -7.65 -8.23
CA LYS A 109 16.79 -8.14 -8.54
C LYS A 109 15.75 -7.14 -8.08
N ILE A 110 14.75 -6.89 -8.93
CA ILE A 110 13.62 -6.02 -8.60
C ILE A 110 12.31 -6.67 -9.07
N ASP A 111 11.33 -6.71 -8.18
CA ASP A 111 9.98 -7.12 -8.51
C ASP A 111 9.03 -5.93 -8.56
N THR A 112 8.01 -6.06 -9.38
CA THR A 112 7.06 -4.98 -9.65
C THR A 112 6.25 -4.58 -8.44
N ASP A 113 6.00 -5.49 -7.50
CA ASP A 113 5.29 -5.24 -6.24
C ASP A 113 6.03 -4.22 -5.37
N ALA A 114 7.36 -4.40 -5.18
CA ALA A 114 8.20 -3.46 -4.46
C ALA A 114 8.30 -2.10 -5.17
N LEU A 115 8.38 -2.13 -6.50
CA LEU A 115 8.44 -0.93 -7.32
C LEU A 115 7.14 -0.12 -7.21
N MET A 116 5.99 -0.77 -7.29
CA MET A 116 4.69 -0.11 -7.14
C MET A 116 4.51 0.48 -5.74
N TYR A 117 4.94 -0.24 -4.71
CA TYR A 117 4.88 0.28 -3.34
C TYR A 117 5.79 1.51 -3.16
N LEU A 118 6.98 1.52 -3.78
CA LEU A 118 7.87 2.68 -3.79
C LEU A 118 7.21 3.89 -4.46
N ILE A 119 6.60 3.73 -5.63
CA ILE A 119 5.86 4.79 -6.32
C ILE A 119 4.71 5.32 -5.46
N ALA A 120 3.92 4.42 -4.88
CA ALA A 120 2.80 4.79 -4.03
C ALA A 120 3.27 5.62 -2.81
N LEU A 121 4.34 5.18 -2.16
CA LEU A 121 4.96 5.88 -1.04
C LEU A 121 5.47 7.28 -1.45
N MET A 122 6.15 7.37 -2.58
CA MET A 122 6.67 8.64 -3.09
C MET A 122 5.54 9.62 -3.42
N ASN A 123 4.47 9.16 -4.06
CA ASN A 123 3.32 9.98 -4.40
C ASN A 123 2.56 10.45 -3.15
N ASP A 124 2.34 9.57 -2.18
CA ASP A 124 1.70 9.94 -0.92
C ASP A 124 2.49 10.99 -0.15
N LEU A 125 3.80 10.87 -0.13
CA LEU A 125 4.67 11.83 0.54
C LEU A 125 4.78 13.17 -0.21
N HIS A 126 4.76 13.14 -1.53
CA HIS A 126 4.84 14.35 -2.35
C HIS A 126 3.56 15.18 -2.26
N SER A 127 2.40 14.53 -2.20
CA SER A 127 1.09 15.19 -2.13
C SER A 127 0.73 15.66 -0.73
N ASN A 128 1.27 15.03 0.29
CA ASN A 128 0.76 15.17 1.64
C ASN A 128 1.30 16.32 2.46
N ILE A 129 2.21 17.14 2.18
CA ILE A 129 2.54 18.27 3.08
C ILE A 129 3.54 19.25 2.42
N LEU A 130 3.02 20.30 1.82
CA LEU A 130 3.73 21.57 1.64
C LEU A 130 5.08 21.46 0.86
N LYS A 131 5.25 20.50 -0.02
CA LYS A 131 6.51 20.28 -0.75
C LYS A 131 7.74 20.12 0.17
N LYS A 132 7.52 19.67 1.40
CA LYS A 132 8.56 19.48 2.41
C LYS A 132 9.47 18.31 2.10
N TYR A 133 8.88 17.21 1.58
CA TYR A 133 9.60 16.01 1.24
C TYR A 133 9.93 15.98 -0.25
N SER A 134 11.14 15.57 -0.57
CA SER A 134 11.55 15.31 -1.95
C SER A 134 12.39 14.04 -2.01
N PHE A 135 12.32 13.36 -3.16
CA PHE A 135 13.09 12.17 -3.44
C PHE A 135 14.17 12.47 -4.47
N LYS A 136 15.36 11.94 -4.23
CA LYS A 136 16.47 11.87 -5.16
C LYS A 136 17.06 10.47 -5.05
N GLY A 137 17.88 10.05 -5.99
CA GLY A 137 18.52 8.75 -5.87
C GLY A 137 19.38 8.39 -7.06
N THR A 138 20.00 7.22 -6.97
CA THR A 138 20.76 6.58 -8.02
C THR A 138 19.87 5.62 -8.81
N PHE A 139 20.33 5.20 -9.97
CA PHE A 139 19.74 4.11 -10.73
C PHE A 139 20.55 2.82 -10.49
N PRO A 140 19.93 1.63 -10.64
CA PRO A 140 20.65 0.37 -10.60
C PRO A 140 21.76 0.32 -11.65
N GLU A 141 22.93 -0.20 -11.26
CA GLU A 141 24.04 -0.45 -12.18
C GLU A 141 23.76 -1.64 -13.09
N ASP A 142 22.98 -2.61 -12.60
CA ASP A 142 22.55 -3.77 -13.39
C ASP A 142 21.62 -3.34 -14.53
N LYS A 143 22.03 -3.69 -15.77
CA LYS A 143 21.30 -3.30 -16.98
C LYS A 143 19.91 -3.95 -17.08
N SER A 144 19.74 -5.14 -16.55
CA SER A 144 18.48 -5.88 -16.57
C SER A 144 17.46 -5.22 -15.64
N VAL A 145 17.89 -4.85 -14.45
CA VAL A 145 17.08 -4.11 -13.47
C VAL A 145 16.75 -2.71 -13.97
N HIS A 146 17.75 -2.01 -14.56
CA HIS A 146 17.51 -0.69 -15.17
C HIS A 146 16.44 -0.76 -16.27
N ARG A 147 16.46 -1.84 -17.09
CA ARG A 147 15.44 -2.07 -18.13
C ARG A 147 14.05 -2.27 -17.53
N ILE A 148 13.92 -3.06 -16.44
CA ILE A 148 12.64 -3.27 -15.74
C ILE A 148 12.08 -1.93 -15.25
N LEU A 149 12.90 -1.09 -14.61
CA LEU A 149 12.49 0.25 -14.18
C LEU A 149 11.97 1.09 -15.35
N THR A 150 12.65 1.02 -16.49
CA THR A 150 12.29 1.80 -17.68
C THR A 150 10.97 1.31 -18.30
N GLU A 151 10.83 0.00 -18.45
CA GLU A 151 9.65 -0.63 -19.09
C GLU A 151 8.40 -0.60 -18.20
N SER A 152 8.56 -0.56 -16.87
CA SER A 152 7.42 -0.49 -15.94
C SER A 152 6.68 0.85 -15.94
N GLY A 153 7.27 1.89 -16.50
CA GLY A 153 6.76 3.26 -16.40
C GLY A 153 7.16 3.99 -15.10
N PHE A 154 8.07 3.42 -14.30
CA PHE A 154 8.57 4.06 -13.06
C PHE A 154 9.14 5.44 -13.31
N LEU A 155 9.84 5.63 -14.44
CA LEU A 155 10.49 6.89 -14.76
C LEU A 155 9.52 8.05 -14.96
N ASP A 156 8.26 7.78 -15.31
CA ASP A 156 7.22 8.79 -15.44
C ASP A 156 6.84 9.42 -14.10
N TYR A 157 7.08 8.68 -12.99
CA TYR A 157 6.82 9.15 -11.63
C TYR A 157 8.00 9.90 -11.00
N VAL A 158 9.23 9.65 -11.44
CA VAL A 158 10.45 10.21 -10.80
C VAL A 158 11.10 11.31 -11.61
N LYS A 159 10.86 11.41 -12.91
CA LYS A 159 11.42 12.46 -13.78
C LYS A 159 10.41 13.56 -14.04
N SER A 160 10.85 14.81 -13.86
CA SER A 160 10.05 15.99 -14.24
C SER A 160 9.88 16.15 -15.75
N ASN A 161 10.78 15.60 -16.54
CA ASN A 161 10.70 15.57 -18.01
C ASN A 161 10.26 14.16 -18.43
N ARG A 162 8.99 14.04 -18.77
CA ARG A 162 8.36 12.78 -19.23
C ARG A 162 8.94 12.36 -20.58
N THR A 163 9.76 11.35 -20.60
CA THR A 163 10.03 10.59 -21.81
C THR A 163 8.93 9.52 -21.94
N HIS A 164 8.02 9.70 -22.89
CA HIS A 164 7.04 8.66 -23.21
C HIS A 164 7.80 7.46 -23.78
N ILE A 165 7.84 6.39 -22.99
CA ILE A 165 8.30 5.09 -23.47
C ILE A 165 7.07 4.38 -24.00
N ILE A 166 7.13 3.95 -25.24
CA ILE A 166 6.04 3.18 -25.88
C ILE A 166 5.93 1.85 -25.11
N PRO A 167 4.76 1.55 -24.52
CA PRO A 167 4.57 0.28 -23.82
C PRO A 167 4.77 -0.89 -24.80
N ARG A 168 5.36 -1.98 -24.31
CA ARG A 168 5.35 -3.24 -25.07
C ARG A 168 3.95 -3.83 -25.05
N SER A 169 3.58 -4.55 -26.09
CA SER A 169 2.25 -5.18 -26.22
C SER A 169 1.93 -6.20 -25.13
N ASN A 170 2.95 -6.73 -24.45
CA ASN A 170 2.82 -7.73 -23.39
C ASN A 170 2.90 -7.17 -21.96
N LYS A 171 2.82 -5.83 -21.80
CA LYS A 171 2.86 -5.16 -20.50
C LYS A 171 1.89 -4.00 -20.46
N ILE A 172 1.24 -3.84 -19.30
CA ILE A 172 0.58 -2.59 -18.94
C ILE A 172 1.51 -1.87 -17.98
N GLN A 173 2.01 -0.72 -18.37
CA GLN A 173 2.78 0.15 -17.48
C GLN A 173 1.96 0.53 -16.24
N ILE A 174 2.64 0.93 -15.17
CA ILE A 174 1.98 1.31 -13.94
C ILE A 174 0.92 2.38 -14.21
N ARG A 175 -0.33 2.04 -13.92
CA ARG A 175 -1.48 2.94 -13.94
C ARG A 175 -1.81 3.38 -12.53
N HIS A 176 -2.24 4.62 -12.39
CA HIS A 176 -2.64 5.20 -11.11
C HIS A 176 -4.00 5.88 -11.28
N GLY A 177 -4.86 5.73 -10.30
CA GLY A 177 -6.16 6.39 -10.28
C GLY A 177 -6.69 6.60 -8.86
N THR A 178 -7.70 7.47 -8.79
CA THR A 178 -8.44 7.77 -7.53
C THR A 178 -9.93 7.46 -7.65
N LYS A 179 -10.35 7.00 -8.82
CA LYS A 179 -11.74 6.65 -9.15
C LYS A 179 -11.75 5.30 -9.84
N ASN A 180 -12.94 4.71 -9.92
CA ASN A 180 -13.15 3.58 -10.80
C ASN A 180 -12.95 4.04 -12.26
N THR A 181 -12.08 3.35 -12.99
CA THR A 181 -11.72 3.65 -14.37
C THR A 181 -11.88 2.37 -15.21
N PRO A 182 -13.11 2.06 -15.68
CA PRO A 182 -13.41 0.84 -16.41
C PRO A 182 -12.56 0.63 -17.67
N ASP A 183 -12.05 1.71 -18.27
CA ASP A 183 -11.20 1.64 -19.46
C ASP A 183 -9.87 0.94 -19.16
N ILE A 184 -9.29 1.16 -17.97
CA ILE A 184 -8.06 0.46 -17.57
C ILE A 184 -8.31 -1.03 -17.35
N ALA A 185 -9.45 -1.40 -16.78
CA ALA A 185 -9.84 -2.80 -16.66
C ALA A 185 -10.05 -3.45 -18.03
N ARG A 186 -10.59 -2.70 -19.00
CA ARG A 186 -10.75 -3.15 -20.38
C ARG A 186 -9.39 -3.32 -21.07
N GLU A 187 -8.46 -2.36 -20.97
CA GLU A 187 -7.09 -2.46 -21.46
C GLU A 187 -6.40 -3.75 -20.95
N ALA A 188 -6.58 -4.05 -19.66
CA ALA A 188 -6.04 -5.27 -19.04
C ALA A 188 -6.65 -6.55 -19.65
N CYS A 189 -7.96 -6.56 -19.90
CA CYS A 189 -8.61 -7.69 -20.57
C CYS A 189 -8.17 -7.87 -22.01
N GLU A 190 -8.01 -6.78 -22.76
CA GLU A 190 -7.55 -6.79 -24.15
C GLU A 190 -6.12 -7.34 -24.25
N MET A 191 -5.24 -6.98 -23.31
CA MET A 191 -3.90 -7.56 -23.23
C MET A 191 -3.97 -9.09 -23.04
N VAL A 192 -4.78 -9.59 -22.10
CA VAL A 192 -4.94 -11.03 -21.87
C VAL A 192 -5.53 -11.74 -23.10
N GLN A 193 -6.53 -11.15 -23.73
CA GLN A 193 -7.13 -11.70 -24.96
C GLN A 193 -6.10 -11.85 -26.06
N THR A 194 -5.24 -10.86 -26.23
CA THR A 194 -4.18 -10.86 -27.24
C THR A 194 -3.11 -11.90 -26.96
N ILE A 195 -2.60 -11.95 -25.72
CA ILE A 195 -1.51 -12.88 -25.33
C ILE A 195 -2.00 -14.33 -25.36
N CYS A 196 -3.18 -14.59 -24.79
CA CYS A 196 -3.70 -15.95 -24.63
C CYS A 196 -4.54 -16.39 -25.85
N ASN A 197 -4.76 -15.54 -26.83
CA ASN A 197 -5.65 -15.79 -27.97
C ASN A 197 -7.02 -16.33 -27.54
N ILE A 198 -7.69 -15.63 -26.64
CA ILE A 198 -8.99 -16.00 -26.07
C ILE A 198 -10.05 -14.93 -26.31
N ASP A 199 -11.33 -15.37 -26.31
CA ASP A 199 -12.46 -14.48 -26.49
C ASP A 199 -12.72 -13.59 -25.27
N ARG A 200 -13.35 -12.45 -25.53
CA ARG A 200 -13.76 -11.46 -24.53
C ARG A 200 -14.56 -12.07 -23.38
N ILE A 201 -15.40 -13.08 -23.64
CA ILE A 201 -16.23 -13.74 -22.61
C ILE A 201 -15.36 -14.33 -21.51
N LYS A 202 -14.19 -14.90 -21.85
CA LYS A 202 -13.27 -15.52 -20.88
C LYS A 202 -12.58 -14.52 -19.95
N THR A 203 -12.57 -13.23 -20.30
CA THR A 203 -11.96 -12.15 -19.50
C THR A 203 -12.96 -11.36 -18.64
N ILE A 204 -14.27 -11.69 -18.70
CA ILE A 204 -15.31 -10.99 -17.91
C ILE A 204 -15.00 -11.05 -16.41
N SER A 205 -14.57 -12.21 -15.91
CA SER A 205 -14.22 -12.34 -14.49
C SER A 205 -13.06 -11.44 -14.08
N LEU A 206 -12.02 -11.32 -14.93
CA LEU A 206 -10.89 -10.42 -14.69
C LEU A 206 -11.37 -8.96 -14.67
N TYR A 207 -12.20 -8.56 -15.62
CA TYR A 207 -12.77 -7.22 -15.67
C TYR A 207 -13.51 -6.89 -14.36
N ASN A 208 -14.40 -7.79 -13.93
CA ASN A 208 -15.17 -7.60 -12.71
C ASN A 208 -14.28 -7.51 -11.46
N ILE A 209 -13.24 -8.33 -11.36
CA ILE A 209 -12.28 -8.29 -10.27
C ILE A 209 -11.56 -6.93 -10.23
N LEU A 210 -11.07 -6.44 -11.35
CA LEU A 210 -10.35 -5.16 -11.41
C LEU A 210 -11.25 -3.98 -11.06
N VAL A 211 -12.49 -3.98 -11.57
CA VAL A 211 -13.48 -2.94 -11.24
C VAL A 211 -13.82 -2.97 -9.75
N GLU A 212 -14.04 -4.16 -9.17
CA GLU A 212 -14.32 -4.32 -7.74
C GLU A 212 -13.15 -3.84 -6.87
N LEU A 213 -11.90 -4.13 -7.24
CA LEU A 213 -10.72 -3.64 -6.52
C LEU A 213 -10.63 -2.11 -6.53
N MET A 214 -10.92 -1.47 -7.68
CA MET A 214 -10.98 -0.01 -7.79
C MET A 214 -12.10 0.59 -6.94
N ASP A 215 -13.29 -0.03 -6.93
CA ASP A 215 -14.43 0.41 -6.13
C ASP A 215 -14.18 0.19 -4.63
N ASN A 216 -13.54 -0.90 -4.24
CA ASN A 216 -13.14 -1.15 -2.86
C ASN A 216 -12.18 -0.08 -2.36
N THR A 217 -11.21 0.34 -3.18
CA THR A 217 -10.32 1.45 -2.84
C THR A 217 -11.09 2.72 -2.59
N LYS A 218 -12.03 3.06 -3.48
CA LYS A 218 -12.83 4.28 -3.37
C LYS A 218 -13.75 4.28 -2.14
N ASN A 219 -14.42 3.15 -1.88
CA ASN A 219 -15.52 3.09 -0.92
C ASN A 219 -15.06 2.73 0.50
N HIS A 220 -14.00 1.94 0.63
CA HIS A 220 -13.65 1.28 1.90
C HIS A 220 -12.24 1.56 2.40
N ALA A 221 -11.32 1.95 1.53
CA ALA A 221 -9.91 2.09 1.91
C ALA A 221 -9.64 3.28 2.85
N TYR A 222 -10.57 4.23 2.99
CA TYR A 222 -10.31 5.49 3.67
C TYR A 222 -11.40 5.93 4.64
N THR A 223 -11.04 6.75 5.62
CA THR A 223 -12.01 7.40 6.51
C THR A 223 -12.31 8.82 6.03
N LYS A 224 -13.45 9.40 6.45
CA LYS A 224 -13.79 10.81 6.18
C LYS A 224 -12.69 11.80 6.60
N LYS A 225 -11.88 11.45 7.62
CA LYS A 225 -10.75 12.27 8.08
C LYS A 225 -9.51 12.17 7.19
N THR A 226 -9.29 11.02 6.55
CA THR A 226 -8.16 10.81 5.63
C THR A 226 -8.47 11.29 4.22
N MET A 227 -9.74 11.48 3.86
CA MET A 227 -10.17 12.04 2.57
C MET A 227 -9.79 13.52 2.34
N GLN A 228 -9.29 14.21 3.36
CA GLN A 228 -8.89 15.63 3.22
C GLN A 228 -7.49 15.82 2.61
N SER A 229 -6.71 14.76 2.43
CA SER A 229 -5.45 14.82 1.69
C SER A 229 -5.67 14.46 0.22
N SER A 230 -5.12 15.24 -0.68
CA SER A 230 -5.33 15.12 -2.15
C SER A 230 -4.82 13.81 -2.77
N SER A 231 -4.03 13.03 -2.05
CA SER A 231 -3.52 11.72 -2.44
C SER A 231 -4.29 10.55 -1.83
N ALA A 232 -5.30 10.84 -1.00
CA ALA A 232 -6.16 9.82 -0.43
C ALA A 232 -6.96 9.13 -1.54
N ASN A 233 -7.19 7.82 -1.40
CA ASN A 233 -7.95 6.98 -2.32
C ASN A 233 -7.24 6.62 -3.63
N SER A 234 -5.92 6.47 -3.59
CA SER A 234 -5.15 6.07 -4.75
C SER A 234 -5.04 4.55 -4.87
N TRP A 235 -5.18 4.07 -6.09
CA TRP A 235 -4.85 2.71 -6.47
C TRP A 235 -3.81 2.72 -7.60
N TYR A 236 -3.07 1.64 -7.70
CA TYR A 236 -2.06 1.39 -8.72
C TYR A 236 -2.29 0.01 -9.30
N LEU A 237 -2.15 -0.11 -10.61
CA LEU A 237 -2.25 -1.36 -11.36
C LEU A 237 -1.05 -1.50 -12.29
N PHE A 238 -0.47 -2.68 -12.32
CA PHE A 238 0.53 -3.10 -13.29
C PHE A 238 0.18 -4.51 -13.79
N ALA A 239 0.48 -4.80 -15.04
CA ALA A 239 0.35 -6.14 -15.59
C ALA A 239 1.50 -6.45 -16.54
N GLU A 240 1.98 -7.68 -16.49
CA GLU A 240 3.02 -8.20 -17.38
C GLU A 240 2.83 -9.67 -17.70
N GLU A 241 3.23 -10.05 -18.90
CA GLU A 241 3.41 -11.45 -19.28
C GLU A 241 4.70 -11.97 -18.64
N THR A 242 4.63 -13.16 -18.05
CA THR A 242 5.74 -13.97 -17.59
C THR A 242 5.79 -15.24 -18.42
N ASP A 243 6.82 -16.08 -18.27
CA ASP A 243 7.02 -17.28 -19.09
C ASP A 243 5.78 -18.19 -19.16
N ASP A 244 5.07 -18.35 -18.03
CA ASP A 244 3.94 -19.29 -17.91
C ASP A 244 2.59 -18.63 -17.60
N SER A 245 2.56 -17.30 -17.38
CA SER A 245 1.38 -16.64 -16.86
C SER A 245 1.34 -15.14 -17.19
N ILE A 246 0.21 -14.51 -16.87
CA ILE A 246 0.10 -13.06 -16.83
C ILE A 246 -0.05 -12.65 -15.38
N ARG A 247 0.87 -11.83 -14.90
CA ARG A 247 0.89 -11.31 -13.54
C ARG A 247 0.17 -9.96 -13.49
N PHE A 248 -0.74 -9.83 -12.55
CA PHE A 248 -1.37 -8.56 -12.18
C PHE A 248 -0.94 -8.17 -10.78
N VAL A 249 -0.54 -6.94 -10.60
CA VAL A 249 -0.28 -6.33 -9.29
C VAL A 249 -1.22 -5.16 -9.11
N PHE A 250 -2.07 -5.23 -8.09
CA PHE A 250 -2.95 -4.14 -7.69
C PHE A 250 -2.61 -3.72 -6.26
N LEU A 251 -2.41 -2.43 -6.07
CA LEU A 251 -2.07 -1.85 -4.77
C LEU A 251 -3.01 -0.68 -4.48
N ASP A 252 -3.58 -0.65 -3.29
CA ASP A 252 -4.21 0.56 -2.74
C ASP A 252 -3.40 1.09 -1.54
N THR A 253 -3.47 2.40 -1.31
CA THR A 253 -2.80 3.06 -0.20
C THR A 253 -3.71 3.26 1.01
N GLY A 254 -4.77 2.47 1.11
CA GLY A 254 -5.80 2.56 2.13
C GLY A 254 -5.41 2.02 3.51
N LEU A 255 -6.41 1.98 4.39
CA LEU A 255 -6.26 1.50 5.76
C LEU A 255 -6.02 -0.01 5.87
N GLY A 256 -6.25 -0.74 4.77
CA GLY A 256 -6.20 -2.18 4.70
C GLY A 256 -7.44 -2.88 5.31
N ILE A 257 -7.69 -4.09 4.85
CA ILE A 257 -8.84 -4.92 5.23
C ILE A 257 -8.96 -5.07 6.76
N PRO A 258 -7.91 -5.42 7.52
CA PRO A 258 -8.05 -5.62 8.96
C PRO A 258 -8.57 -4.38 9.69
N CYS A 259 -8.05 -3.21 9.33
CA CYS A 259 -8.47 -1.95 9.95
C CYS A 259 -9.92 -1.59 9.61
N THR A 260 -10.33 -1.82 8.36
CA THR A 260 -11.69 -1.56 7.88
C THR A 260 -12.70 -2.51 8.53
N VAL A 261 -12.36 -3.80 8.61
CA VAL A 261 -13.19 -4.82 9.27
C VAL A 261 -13.35 -4.51 10.77
N TYR A 262 -12.27 -4.17 11.46
CA TYR A 262 -12.35 -3.78 12.87
C TYR A 262 -13.25 -2.57 13.08
N LYS A 263 -13.15 -1.57 12.22
CA LYS A 263 -13.96 -0.36 12.35
C LYS A 263 -15.45 -0.62 12.20
N ASN A 264 -15.82 -1.44 11.22
CA ASN A 264 -17.22 -1.62 10.85
C ASN A 264 -17.90 -2.79 11.58
N TRP A 265 -17.13 -3.77 12.05
CA TRP A 265 -17.64 -5.04 12.57
C TRP A 265 -17.15 -5.39 13.98
N HIS A 266 -16.51 -4.45 14.69
CA HIS A 266 -15.88 -4.70 15.99
C HIS A 266 -16.80 -5.36 17.02
N GLU A 267 -18.12 -5.13 16.95
CA GLU A 267 -19.10 -5.73 17.85
C GLU A 267 -19.35 -7.22 17.60
N ARG A 268 -19.13 -7.66 16.35
CA ARG A 268 -19.41 -9.04 15.90
C ARG A 268 -18.16 -9.91 15.83
N LEU A 269 -16.97 -9.30 15.99
CA LEU A 269 -15.72 -10.00 15.86
C LEU A 269 -15.34 -10.79 17.11
N PRO A 270 -14.70 -11.98 16.98
CA PRO A 270 -14.11 -12.69 18.10
C PRO A 270 -13.00 -11.86 18.73
N LEU A 271 -12.73 -12.10 20.02
CA LEU A 271 -11.80 -11.29 20.82
C LEU A 271 -10.34 -11.34 20.35
N VAL A 272 -9.96 -12.39 19.62
CA VAL A 272 -8.60 -12.60 19.11
C VAL A 272 -8.69 -13.20 17.73
N LYS A 273 -8.37 -12.40 16.71
CA LYS A 273 -8.05 -12.89 15.35
C LYS A 273 -6.79 -12.18 14.89
N LYS A 274 -5.94 -12.89 14.15
CA LYS A 274 -4.79 -12.30 13.47
C LYS A 274 -5.26 -11.50 12.25
N ASP A 275 -4.49 -10.49 11.84
CA ASP A 275 -4.79 -9.69 10.64
C ASP A 275 -5.01 -10.58 9.41
N SER A 276 -4.22 -11.66 9.26
CA SER A 276 -4.38 -12.65 8.19
C SER A 276 -5.73 -13.35 8.21
N GLU A 277 -6.28 -13.66 9.38
CA GLU A 277 -7.61 -14.29 9.50
C GLU A 277 -8.73 -13.33 9.09
N PHE A 278 -8.57 -12.02 9.37
CA PHE A 278 -9.52 -11.00 8.88
C PHE A 278 -9.48 -10.87 7.38
N ILE A 279 -8.30 -10.89 6.78
CA ILE A 279 -8.12 -10.85 5.32
C ILE A 279 -8.79 -12.08 4.70
N CYS A 280 -8.50 -13.28 5.19
CA CYS A 280 -9.12 -14.50 4.69
C CYS A 280 -10.65 -14.51 4.83
N SER A 281 -11.17 -14.05 5.97
CA SER A 281 -12.62 -13.95 6.18
C SER A 281 -13.28 -12.93 5.24
N ALA A 282 -12.63 -11.78 5.01
CA ALA A 282 -13.12 -10.78 4.07
C ALA A 282 -13.16 -11.32 2.63
N LEU A 283 -12.10 -12.02 2.21
CA LEU A 283 -12.04 -12.64 0.88
C LEU A 283 -13.08 -13.76 0.68
N ARG A 284 -13.53 -14.42 1.76
CA ARG A 284 -14.63 -15.39 1.73
C ARG A 284 -16.02 -14.74 1.73
N GLY A 285 -16.10 -13.41 1.85
CA GLY A 285 -17.37 -12.68 1.91
C GLY A 285 -18.04 -12.69 3.28
N ASP A 286 -17.32 -13.03 4.37
CA ASP A 286 -17.89 -13.05 5.74
C ASP A 286 -18.28 -11.63 6.22
N PHE A 287 -17.75 -10.59 5.59
CA PHE A 287 -18.01 -9.18 5.90
C PHE A 287 -18.65 -8.49 4.69
N ARG A 288 -19.98 -8.56 4.59
CA ARG A 288 -20.72 -7.81 3.57
C ARG A 288 -20.92 -6.38 4.03
N THR A 289 -20.71 -5.43 3.14
CA THR A 289 -21.02 -4.03 3.39
C THR A 289 -22.52 -3.76 3.32
N GLU A 290 -23.00 -2.73 4.02
CA GLU A 290 -24.43 -2.37 4.11
C GLU A 290 -25.11 -2.09 2.76
N THR A 291 -24.34 -1.93 1.68
CA THR A 291 -24.85 -1.69 0.32
C THR A 291 -25.44 -2.93 -0.34
N GLN A 292 -25.30 -4.12 0.25
CA GLN A 292 -26.00 -5.34 -0.18
C GLN A 292 -27.23 -5.61 0.67
N LYS A 293 -28.00 -4.59 1.01
CA LYS A 293 -29.39 -4.75 1.41
C LYS A 293 -30.20 -4.99 0.15
N ASP A 294 -30.70 -6.20 0.06
CA ASP A 294 -31.81 -6.64 -0.78
C ASP A 294 -31.63 -6.52 -2.31
N TYR A 295 -31.13 -7.59 -2.90
CA TYR A 295 -31.64 -8.11 -4.17
C TYR A 295 -32.06 -9.56 -3.97
#